data_35b9d154b237e92a77d6de00503757ce
#
_entry.id   35b9d154b237e92a77d6de00503757ce
#
_cell.length_a   1.000
_cell.length_b   1.000
_cell.length_c   1.000
_cell.angle_alpha   90.00
_cell.angle_beta   90.00
_cell.angle_gamma   90.00
#
_symmetry.space_group_name_H-M   'P 1'
#
loop_
_entity.id
_entity.type
_entity.pdbx_description
1 polymer ?
#
loop_
_entity_poly.entity_id
_entity_poly.type
_entity_poly.pdbx_seq_one_letter_code
_entity_poly.pdbx_strand_id
1 'polypeptide(L)'
;ARLILPNLRAMNYEERLQDLLDELDLFQDWTERYEYIISLGKKLPRLDEAYKTEDSLIKGCQSRVWLHTEPDNGVLKLYADSDSLITKGLIAVFIRLLSGLPPEEILKADMSQLDKTGLKDHLAPTRANALNSMAAQIKQAAIKMAEHH
;
A
#
# COMPACT_ATOMS: atom_id res chain seq x y z
N ALA A 1 -30.73 -7.46 4.85
CA ALA A 1 -29.86 -7.22 3.71
C ALA A 1 -28.49 -7.77 4.03
N ARG A 2 -28.10 -8.66 3.25
CA ARG A 2 -26.78 -9.17 3.36
C ARG A 2 -25.80 -8.00 3.22
N LEU A 3 -25.10 -7.78 4.28
CA LEU A 3 -24.01 -6.83 4.20
C LEU A 3 -22.95 -7.47 3.34
N ILE A 4 -23.02 -7.18 2.10
CA ILE A 4 -21.97 -7.59 1.21
C ILE A 4 -20.86 -6.62 1.46
N LEU A 5 -19.88 -7.08 2.21
CA LEU A 5 -18.61 -6.40 2.19
C LEU A 5 -18.17 -6.40 0.74
N PRO A 6 -17.83 -5.24 0.19
CA PRO A 6 -17.41 -5.19 -1.19
C PRO A 6 -16.32 -6.22 -1.37
N ASN A 7 -16.48 -7.07 -2.35
CA ASN A 7 -15.44 -7.98 -2.73
C ASN A 7 -14.28 -7.13 -3.25
N LEU A 8 -13.25 -6.94 -2.43
CA LEU A 8 -12.11 -6.13 -2.80
C LEU A 8 -11.45 -6.61 -4.09
N ARG A 9 -11.60 -7.89 -4.41
CA ARG A 9 -11.09 -8.43 -5.67
C ARG A 9 -11.81 -7.90 -6.89
N ALA A 10 -13.08 -7.51 -6.76
CA ALA A 10 -13.87 -6.96 -7.84
C ALA A 10 -13.71 -5.46 -7.98
N MET A 11 -13.14 -4.78 -6.97
CA MET A 11 -12.96 -3.34 -6.99
C MET A 11 -11.68 -2.97 -7.73
N ASN A 12 -11.80 -2.02 -8.66
CA ASN A 12 -10.64 -1.48 -9.33
C ASN A 12 -9.92 -0.46 -8.45
N TYR A 13 -8.79 0.03 -8.91
CA TYR A 13 -8.00 0.99 -8.16
C TYR A 13 -8.80 2.25 -7.80
N GLU A 14 -9.53 2.81 -8.77
CA GLU A 14 -10.29 4.05 -8.55
C GLU A 14 -11.34 3.90 -7.45
N GLU A 15 -12.02 2.76 -7.43
CA GLU A 15 -13.02 2.49 -6.40
C GLU A 15 -12.37 2.33 -5.03
N ARG A 16 -11.25 1.63 -4.97
CA ARG A 16 -10.50 1.47 -3.71
C ARG A 16 -9.98 2.80 -3.18
N LEU A 17 -9.48 3.63 -4.09
CA LEU A 17 -8.99 4.96 -3.73
C LEU A 17 -10.12 5.82 -3.19
N GLN A 18 -11.28 5.82 -3.85
CA GLN A 18 -12.42 6.62 -3.39
C GLN A 18 -12.89 6.18 -2.00
N ASP A 19 -12.94 4.88 -1.75
CA ASP A 19 -13.29 4.37 -0.42
C ASP A 19 -12.32 4.85 0.65
N LEU A 20 -11.02 4.85 0.34
CA LEU A 20 -10.02 5.34 1.28
C LEU A 20 -10.17 6.83 1.54
N LEU A 21 -10.37 7.61 0.49
CA LEU A 21 -10.54 9.06 0.62
C LEU A 21 -11.79 9.39 1.46
N ASP A 22 -12.88 8.66 1.24
CA ASP A 22 -14.11 8.85 2.01
C ASP A 22 -13.88 8.53 3.49
N GLU A 23 -13.13 7.49 3.79
CA GLU A 23 -12.80 7.14 5.17
C GLU A 23 -11.92 8.21 5.83
N LEU A 24 -10.92 8.73 5.11
CA LEU A 24 -10.06 9.78 5.64
C LEU A 24 -10.83 11.07 5.91
N ASP A 25 -11.83 11.35 5.09
CA ASP A 25 -12.68 12.54 5.26
C ASP A 25 -13.54 12.49 6.52
N LEU A 26 -13.72 11.33 7.13
CA LEU A 26 -14.44 11.21 8.40
C LEU A 26 -13.67 11.85 9.57
N PHE A 27 -12.38 12.05 9.41
CA PHE A 27 -11.52 12.60 10.45
C PHE A 27 -11.22 14.06 10.14
N GLN A 28 -11.34 14.93 11.15
CA GLN A 28 -11.23 16.37 10.95
C GLN A 28 -9.82 16.88 10.96
N ASP A 29 -8.92 16.22 11.68
CA ASP A 29 -7.53 16.66 11.76
C ASP A 29 -6.55 15.54 11.45
N TRP A 30 -5.28 15.92 11.27
CA TRP A 30 -4.24 14.97 10.89
C TRP A 30 -3.84 14.03 12.00
N THR A 31 -4.01 14.42 13.25
CA THR A 31 -3.75 13.52 14.38
C THR A 31 -4.69 12.30 14.30
N GLU A 32 -5.98 12.55 14.10
CA GLU A 32 -6.96 11.48 13.97
C GLU A 32 -6.70 10.62 12.73
N ARG A 33 -6.33 11.26 11.61
CA ARG A 33 -6.01 10.53 10.38
C ARG A 33 -4.80 9.63 10.56
N TYR A 34 -3.77 10.09 11.25
CA TYR A 34 -2.59 9.26 11.56
C TYR A 34 -2.97 8.09 12.46
N GLU A 35 -3.78 8.31 13.47
CA GLU A 35 -4.25 7.23 14.34
C GLU A 35 -5.01 6.17 13.54
N TYR A 36 -5.84 6.62 12.60
CA TYR A 36 -6.56 5.71 11.71
C TYR A 36 -5.61 4.92 10.82
N ILE A 37 -4.63 5.60 10.22
CA ILE A 37 -3.63 4.94 9.38
C ILE A 37 -2.84 3.91 10.17
N ILE A 38 -2.42 4.24 11.39
CA ILE A 38 -1.74 3.30 12.27
C ILE A 38 -2.62 2.07 12.55
N SER A 39 -3.91 2.29 12.75
CA SER A 39 -4.85 1.18 12.97
C SER A 39 -4.94 0.24 11.77
N LEU A 40 -4.84 0.79 10.56
CA LEU A 40 -4.81 -0.05 9.34
C LEU A 40 -3.56 -0.93 9.33
N GLY A 41 -2.43 -0.39 9.75
CA GLY A 41 -1.18 -1.16 9.84
C GLY A 41 -1.27 -2.29 10.85
N LYS A 42 -1.95 -2.07 11.96
CA LYS A 42 -2.14 -3.11 12.98
C LYS A 42 -2.99 -4.28 12.48
N LYS A 43 -3.85 -4.03 11.51
CA LYS A 43 -4.68 -5.08 10.91
C LYS A 43 -3.97 -5.84 9.80
N LEU A 44 -2.80 -5.35 9.38
CA LEU A 44 -2.04 -5.99 8.32
C LEU A 44 -1.51 -7.33 8.82
N PRO A 45 -1.68 -8.43 8.03
CA PRO A 45 -1.13 -9.71 8.42
C PRO A 45 0.37 -9.62 8.60
N ARG A 46 0.89 -10.30 9.61
CA ARG A 46 2.32 -10.34 9.85
C ARG A 46 3.03 -11.03 8.69
N LEU A 47 4.10 -10.43 8.21
CA LEU A 47 4.91 -11.02 7.15
C LEU A 47 5.73 -12.17 7.73
N ASP A 48 5.70 -13.32 7.05
CA ASP A 48 6.49 -14.49 7.43
C ASP A 48 7.99 -14.09 7.46
N GLU A 49 8.68 -14.52 8.51
CA GLU A 49 10.11 -14.24 8.65
C GLU A 49 10.94 -14.73 7.44
N ALA A 50 10.48 -15.78 6.77
CA ALA A 50 11.14 -16.28 5.56
C ALA A 50 11.23 -15.21 4.46
N TYR A 51 10.31 -14.23 4.45
CA TYR A 51 10.31 -13.16 3.46
C TYR A 51 11.02 -11.89 3.92
N LYS A 52 11.49 -11.84 5.17
CA LYS A 52 12.22 -10.70 5.69
C LYS A 52 13.71 -10.84 5.40
N THR A 53 14.06 -10.72 4.12
CA THR A 53 15.41 -10.89 3.61
C THR A 53 15.97 -9.55 3.14
N GLU A 54 17.29 -9.52 2.89
CA GLU A 54 17.93 -8.34 2.31
C GLU A 54 17.34 -7.99 0.95
N ASP A 55 16.94 -8.99 0.16
CA ASP A 55 16.37 -8.76 -1.16
C ASP A 55 14.98 -8.14 -1.10
N SER A 56 14.22 -8.41 -0.05
CA SER A 56 12.89 -7.83 0.15
C SER A 56 12.93 -6.46 0.81
N LEU A 57 14.08 -6.07 1.35
CA LEU A 57 14.22 -4.82 2.10
C LEU A 57 14.19 -3.63 1.14
N ILE A 58 13.32 -2.67 1.43
CA ILE A 58 13.24 -1.42 0.67
C ILE A 58 14.39 -0.52 1.14
N LYS A 59 15.21 -0.09 0.19
CA LYS A 59 16.37 0.76 0.49
C LYS A 59 15.98 2.22 0.60
N GLY A 60 16.76 2.98 1.35
CA GLY A 60 16.55 4.42 1.51
C GLY A 60 15.57 4.80 2.59
N CYS A 61 15.19 3.87 3.45
CA CYS A 61 14.28 4.11 4.57
C CYS A 61 15.04 4.08 5.89
N GLN A 62 14.67 4.94 6.83
CA GLN A 62 15.20 4.88 8.19
C GLN A 62 14.72 3.63 8.92
N SER A 63 13.43 3.34 8.78
CA SER A 63 12.84 2.13 9.32
C SER A 63 13.07 0.98 8.36
N ARG A 64 13.12 -0.24 8.88
CA ARG A 64 13.14 -1.41 8.02
C ARG A 64 11.77 -1.60 7.41
N VAL A 65 11.73 -1.75 6.11
CA VAL A 65 10.51 -2.00 5.34
C VAL A 65 10.78 -3.15 4.41
N TRP A 66 9.97 -4.20 4.50
CA TRP A 66 10.08 -5.36 3.61
C TRP A 66 8.86 -5.42 2.72
N LEU A 67 9.08 -5.73 1.45
CA LEU A 67 8.01 -5.94 0.46
C LEU A 67 8.24 -7.29 -0.24
N HIS A 68 7.22 -8.13 -0.21
CA HIS A 68 7.19 -9.39 -0.95
C HIS A 68 6.04 -9.32 -1.95
N THR A 69 6.31 -9.61 -3.21
CA THR A 69 5.31 -9.60 -4.26
C THR A 69 5.12 -11.01 -4.79
N GLU A 70 3.89 -11.37 -5.11
CA GLU A 70 3.56 -12.73 -5.52
C GLU A 70 2.51 -12.72 -6.61
N PRO A 71 2.87 -13.12 -7.86
CA PRO A 71 1.87 -13.31 -8.90
C PRO A 71 0.95 -14.48 -8.54
N ASP A 72 -0.36 -14.28 -8.69
CA ASP A 72 -1.35 -15.31 -8.38
C ASP A 72 -2.56 -15.14 -9.27
N ASN A 73 -2.76 -16.07 -10.22
CA ASN A 73 -3.94 -16.12 -11.10
C ASN A 73 -4.20 -14.80 -11.83
N GLY A 74 -3.15 -14.20 -12.38
CA GLY A 74 -3.28 -12.99 -13.18
C GLY A 74 -3.30 -11.69 -12.39
N VAL A 75 -3.17 -11.74 -11.07
CA VAL A 75 -3.09 -10.56 -10.23
C VAL A 75 -1.81 -10.57 -9.42
N LEU A 76 -1.38 -9.40 -8.98
CA LEU A 76 -0.18 -9.26 -8.16
C LEU A 76 -0.58 -9.08 -6.70
N LYS A 77 -0.21 -10.03 -5.86
CA LYS A 77 -0.44 -9.94 -4.42
C LYS A 77 0.76 -9.31 -3.74
N LEU A 78 0.49 -8.42 -2.80
CA LEU A 78 1.50 -7.66 -2.07
C LEU A 78 1.45 -8.02 -0.60
N TYR A 79 2.62 -8.30 -0.03
CA TYR A 79 2.81 -8.56 1.39
C TYR A 79 3.93 -7.68 1.88
N ALA A 80 3.77 -7.05 3.01
CA ALA A 80 4.80 -6.15 3.50
C ALA A 80 4.74 -6.02 5.01
N ASP A 81 5.82 -5.53 5.60
CA ASP A 81 5.92 -5.28 7.02
C ASP A 81 6.94 -4.18 7.29
N SER A 82 6.92 -3.63 8.49
CA SER A 82 7.90 -2.64 8.93
C SER A 82 8.04 -2.70 10.44
N ASP A 83 9.19 -2.26 10.93
CA ASP A 83 9.43 -2.12 12.37
C ASP A 83 8.93 -0.78 12.94
N SER A 84 8.37 0.10 12.09
CA SER A 84 7.80 1.38 12.50
C SER A 84 6.27 1.33 12.37
N LEU A 85 5.54 1.73 13.42
CA LEU A 85 4.08 1.70 13.42
C LEU A 85 3.46 2.59 12.36
N ILE A 86 3.96 3.81 12.20
CA ILE A 86 3.41 4.73 11.20
C ILE A 86 3.74 4.24 9.79
N THR A 87 4.95 3.76 9.57
CA THR A 87 5.36 3.23 8.27
C THR A 87 4.51 2.00 7.91
N LYS A 88 4.27 1.12 8.87
CA LYS A 88 3.41 -0.04 8.65
C LYS A 88 1.99 0.37 8.26
N GLY A 89 1.47 1.44 8.86
CA GLY A 89 0.17 1.99 8.49
C GLY A 89 0.15 2.51 7.05
N LEU A 90 1.19 3.23 6.64
CA LEU A 90 1.30 3.75 5.28
C LEU A 90 1.43 2.61 4.26
N ILE A 91 2.18 1.57 4.62
CA ILE A 91 2.28 0.35 3.81
C ILE A 91 0.91 -0.28 3.63
N ALA A 92 0.12 -0.35 4.70
CA ALA A 92 -1.23 -0.92 4.65
C ALA A 92 -2.12 -0.16 3.67
N VAL A 93 -1.95 1.16 3.56
CA VAL A 93 -2.66 1.96 2.56
C VAL A 93 -2.32 1.49 1.15
N PHE A 94 -1.03 1.32 0.84
CA PHE A 94 -0.63 0.85 -0.49
C PHE A 94 -1.15 -0.55 -0.79
N ILE A 95 -1.07 -1.44 0.18
CA ILE A 95 -1.56 -2.81 -0.01
C ILE A 95 -3.06 -2.79 -0.27
N ARG A 96 -3.80 -1.99 0.48
CA ARG A 96 -5.23 -1.86 0.29
C ARG A 96 -5.59 -1.36 -1.11
N LEU A 97 -4.80 -0.44 -1.65
CA LEU A 97 -5.06 0.16 -2.95
C LEU A 97 -4.65 -0.75 -4.12
N LEU A 98 -3.56 -1.49 -3.98
CA LEU A 98 -2.92 -2.14 -5.12
C LEU A 98 -2.89 -3.66 -5.07
N SER A 99 -2.95 -4.28 -3.90
CA SER A 99 -2.81 -5.74 -3.79
C SER A 99 -3.98 -6.45 -4.44
N GLY A 100 -3.68 -7.49 -5.23
CA GLY A 100 -4.71 -8.28 -5.89
C GLY A 100 -5.24 -7.68 -7.18
N LEU A 101 -4.60 -6.63 -7.70
CA LEU A 101 -4.96 -6.06 -9.00
C LEU A 101 -4.13 -6.69 -10.12
N PRO A 102 -4.68 -6.71 -11.36
CA PRO A 102 -3.88 -7.09 -12.52
C PRO A 102 -2.73 -6.11 -12.74
N PRO A 103 -1.59 -6.56 -13.32
CA PRO A 103 -0.44 -5.68 -13.50
C PRO A 103 -0.74 -4.43 -14.33
N GLU A 104 -1.60 -4.54 -15.35
CA GLU A 104 -1.97 -3.39 -16.16
C GLU A 104 -2.64 -2.30 -15.33
N GLU A 105 -3.49 -2.70 -14.40
CA GLU A 105 -4.19 -1.75 -13.54
C GLU A 105 -3.25 -1.09 -12.54
N ILE A 106 -2.29 -1.83 -12.01
CA ILE A 106 -1.26 -1.27 -11.13
C ILE A 106 -0.42 -0.24 -11.89
N LEU A 107 -0.06 -0.53 -13.14
CA LEU A 107 0.75 0.37 -13.95
C LEU A 107 0.00 1.65 -14.31
N LYS A 108 -1.31 1.59 -14.44
CA LYS A 108 -2.15 2.75 -14.73
C LYS A 108 -2.52 3.56 -13.49
N ALA A 109 -2.30 3.01 -12.29
CA ALA A 109 -2.73 3.66 -11.07
C ALA A 109 -2.04 5.01 -10.89
N ASP A 110 -2.84 6.04 -10.72
CA ASP A 110 -2.34 7.40 -10.49
C ASP A 110 -2.25 7.64 -8.98
N MET A 111 -1.04 7.58 -8.46
CA MET A 111 -0.80 7.75 -7.03
C MET A 111 -0.81 9.22 -6.61
N SER A 112 -0.91 10.15 -7.56
CA SER A 112 -0.94 11.58 -7.25
C SER A 112 -2.19 11.99 -6.45
N GLN A 113 -3.24 11.20 -6.53
CA GLN A 113 -4.45 11.44 -5.74
C GLN A 113 -4.18 11.38 -4.23
N LEU A 114 -3.25 10.53 -3.81
CA LEU A 114 -2.83 10.49 -2.41
C LEU A 114 -2.09 11.77 -2.01
N ASP A 115 -1.35 12.36 -2.94
CA ASP A 115 -0.66 13.63 -2.70
C ASP A 115 -1.66 14.77 -2.45
N LYS A 116 -2.80 14.72 -3.12
CA LYS A 116 -3.84 15.74 -2.96
C LYS A 116 -4.49 15.72 -1.57
N THR A 117 -4.38 14.61 -0.85
CA THR A 117 -4.86 14.55 0.53
C THR A 117 -3.99 15.33 1.50
N GLY A 118 -2.80 15.73 1.08
CA GLY A 118 -1.82 16.36 1.95
C GLY A 118 -1.02 15.37 2.77
N LEU A 119 -1.15 14.08 2.52
CA LEU A 119 -0.51 13.04 3.31
C LEU A 119 1.01 13.22 3.35
N LYS A 120 1.64 13.43 2.19
CA LYS A 120 3.10 13.60 2.13
C LYS A 120 3.57 14.85 2.85
N ASP A 121 2.76 15.90 2.86
CA ASP A 121 3.11 17.17 3.51
C ASP A 121 3.18 17.02 5.03
N HIS A 122 2.52 16.02 5.57
CA HIS A 122 2.51 15.74 7.01
C HIS A 122 3.49 14.64 7.41
N LEU A 123 4.31 14.17 6.46
CA LEU A 123 5.30 13.13 6.73
C LEU A 123 6.70 13.72 6.78
N ALA A 124 7.56 13.12 7.61
CA ALA A 124 8.99 13.41 7.54
C ALA A 124 9.50 13.04 6.14
N PRO A 125 10.50 13.77 5.60
CA PRO A 125 11.02 13.48 4.26
C PRO A 125 11.45 12.02 4.06
N THR A 126 12.02 11.40 5.09
CA THR A 126 12.43 9.99 5.02
C THR A 126 11.25 9.05 4.82
N ARG A 127 10.10 9.36 5.42
CA ARG A 127 8.89 8.55 5.25
C ARG A 127 8.27 8.73 3.87
N ALA A 128 8.28 9.98 3.37
CA ALA A 128 7.82 10.25 2.01
C ALA A 128 8.67 9.49 0.98
N ASN A 129 9.99 9.45 1.20
CA ASN A 129 10.90 8.70 0.33
C ASN A 129 10.63 7.20 0.39
N ALA A 130 10.32 6.67 1.57
CA ALA A 130 9.95 5.26 1.72
C ALA A 130 8.73 4.91 0.88
N LEU A 131 7.71 5.76 0.89
CA LEU A 131 6.51 5.56 0.09
C LEU A 131 6.82 5.58 -1.41
N ASN A 132 7.65 6.53 -1.84
CA ASN A 132 8.05 6.61 -3.25
C ASN A 132 8.82 5.38 -3.68
N SER A 133 9.73 4.89 -2.84
CA SER A 133 10.52 3.67 -3.13
C SER A 133 9.63 2.44 -3.22
N MET A 134 8.66 2.33 -2.32
CA MET A 134 7.71 1.23 -2.34
C MET A 134 6.86 1.25 -3.61
N ALA A 135 6.32 2.41 -3.97
CA ALA A 135 5.53 2.54 -5.19
C ALA A 135 6.33 2.14 -6.41
N ALA A 136 7.60 2.55 -6.49
CA ALA A 136 8.48 2.19 -7.60
C ALA A 136 8.71 0.68 -7.66
N GLN A 137 8.94 0.03 -6.53
CA GLN A 137 9.17 -1.42 -6.50
C GLN A 137 7.92 -2.21 -6.86
N ILE A 138 6.76 -1.76 -6.44
CA ILE A 138 5.49 -2.39 -6.81
C ILE A 138 5.30 -2.31 -8.33
N LYS A 139 5.56 -1.15 -8.92
CA LYS A 139 5.45 -0.98 -10.38
C LYS A 139 6.45 -1.84 -11.13
N GLN A 140 7.67 -1.96 -10.63
CA GLN A 140 8.66 -2.85 -11.23
C GLN A 140 8.20 -4.32 -11.22
N ALA A 141 7.61 -4.75 -10.10
CA ALA A 141 7.06 -6.11 -10.01
C ALA A 141 5.90 -6.30 -11.01
N ALA A 142 5.05 -5.29 -11.18
CA ALA A 142 3.97 -5.34 -12.14
C ALA A 142 4.48 -5.42 -13.59
N ILE A 143 5.55 -4.67 -13.91
CA ILE A 143 6.19 -4.73 -15.22
C ILE A 143 6.71 -6.14 -15.49
N LYS A 144 7.43 -6.73 -14.55
CA LYS A 144 7.95 -8.08 -14.70
C LYS A 144 6.84 -9.10 -14.91
N MET A 145 5.76 -8.96 -14.17
CA MET A 145 4.62 -9.86 -14.32
C MET A 145 3.98 -9.72 -15.70
N ALA A 146 3.83 -8.48 -16.19
CA ALA A 146 3.25 -8.23 -17.52
C ALA A 146 4.12 -8.81 -18.63
N GLU A 147 5.44 -8.78 -18.47
CA GLU A 147 6.38 -9.31 -19.47
C GLU A 147 6.32 -10.84 -19.58
N HIS A 148 5.87 -11.53 -18.54
CA HIS A 148 5.82 -12.98 -18.49
C HIS A 148 4.44 -13.55 -18.82
N HIS A 149 3.53 -12.71 -19.28
CA HIS A 149 2.20 -13.12 -19.73
C HIS A 149 2.01 -12.80 -21.21
#